data_0fa255526242995936e5c78cd5fbfdc1
#
_entry.id   0fa255526242995936e5c78cd5fbfdc1
#
_cell.length_a   1.000
_cell.length_b   1.000
_cell.length_c   1.000
_cell.angle_alpha   90.00
_cell.angle_beta   90.00
_cell.angle_gamma   90.00
#
_symmetry.space_group_name_H-M   'P 1'
#
loop_
_entity.id
_entity.type
_entity.pdbx_description
1 polymer ?
#
loop_
_entity_poly.entity_id
_entity_poly.type
_entity_poly.pdbx_seq_one_letter_code
_entity_poly.pdbx_strand_id
1 'polypeptide(L)'
;LMKDFGILAQIVPGTNFSTVEYFSESPVVNLAILCSMDSRSGTSLAEHLQQALRLSNEEFSTIRFLHDLQIEDLSHEINSFRRFNAALSDSMKKDVMAYFGQKGEEFLEASSKLEPLNAGNKPLINGEKLMKITGLEPGIRLGRLKGWLHRRQIEENFSDADEVISLLKTIDWESEEPDSWPSLAWP
;
A
#
# COMPACT_ATOMS: atom_id res chain seq x y z
N LEU A 1 27.83 -6.00 -15.06
CA LEU A 1 29.11 -6.41 -14.45
C LEU A 1 28.94 -7.46 -13.33
N MET A 2 28.28 -7.14 -12.19
CA MET A 2 28.11 -8.11 -11.09
C MET A 2 27.27 -9.34 -11.50
N LYS A 3 26.24 -9.17 -12.33
CA LYS A 3 25.44 -10.26 -12.88
C LYS A 3 26.26 -11.11 -13.85
N ASP A 4 27.04 -10.47 -14.72
CA ASP A 4 27.86 -11.14 -15.75
C ASP A 4 28.96 -12.03 -15.15
N PHE A 5 29.46 -11.69 -13.95
CA PHE A 5 30.46 -12.48 -13.23
C PHE A 5 29.86 -13.47 -12.22
N GLY A 6 28.53 -13.60 -12.16
CA GLY A 6 27.83 -14.51 -11.24
C GLY A 6 27.98 -14.14 -9.75
N ILE A 7 28.44 -12.94 -9.43
CA ILE A 7 28.68 -12.48 -8.05
C ILE A 7 27.37 -12.43 -7.28
N LEU A 8 26.30 -11.92 -7.90
CA LEU A 8 24.99 -11.83 -7.26
C LEU A 8 24.46 -13.21 -6.85
N ALA A 9 24.64 -14.21 -7.71
CA ALA A 9 24.20 -15.57 -7.42
C ALA A 9 25.00 -16.23 -6.26
N GLN A 10 26.21 -15.75 -5.96
CA GLN A 10 26.98 -16.19 -4.80
C GLN A 10 26.52 -15.51 -3.51
N ILE A 11 26.14 -14.24 -3.59
CA ILE A 11 25.67 -13.45 -2.42
C ILE A 11 24.25 -13.85 -2.04
N VAL A 12 23.36 -14.00 -3.03
CA VAL A 12 21.95 -14.35 -2.84
C VAL A 12 21.60 -15.49 -3.80
N PRO A 13 21.94 -16.72 -3.43
CA PRO A 13 21.74 -17.88 -4.31
C PRO A 13 20.24 -18.15 -4.53
N GLY A 14 19.89 -18.60 -5.74
CA GLY A 14 18.52 -18.95 -6.10
C GLY A 14 17.60 -17.76 -6.31
N THR A 15 18.13 -16.53 -6.48
CA THR A 15 17.36 -15.34 -6.82
C THR A 15 17.44 -15.05 -8.31
N ASN A 16 16.29 -14.77 -8.94
CA ASN A 16 16.22 -14.29 -10.31
C ASN A 16 16.41 -12.77 -10.35
N PHE A 17 17.51 -12.34 -10.94
CA PHE A 17 17.82 -10.93 -11.08
C PHE A 17 17.42 -10.40 -12.45
N SER A 18 16.68 -9.27 -12.46
CA SER A 18 16.36 -8.52 -13.67
C SER A 18 17.58 -7.80 -14.24
N THR A 19 17.48 -7.37 -15.49
CA THR A 19 18.39 -6.35 -16.04
C THR A 19 17.86 -4.99 -15.62
N VAL A 20 18.67 -4.23 -14.89
CA VAL A 20 18.30 -2.90 -14.38
C VAL A 20 18.76 -1.86 -15.38
N GLU A 21 17.84 -1.06 -15.90
CA GLU A 21 18.10 0.02 -16.85
C GLU A 21 18.31 1.36 -16.13
N TYR A 22 17.82 1.50 -14.93
CA TYR A 22 17.93 2.72 -14.11
C TYR A 22 18.09 2.36 -12.63
N PHE A 23 18.65 3.30 -11.86
CA PHE A 23 18.78 3.20 -10.41
C PHE A 23 18.15 4.42 -9.75
N SER A 24 17.47 4.18 -8.64
CA SER A 24 17.00 5.23 -7.74
C SER A 24 18.08 5.65 -6.74
N GLU A 25 17.82 6.69 -5.97
CA GLU A 25 18.70 7.09 -4.86
C GLU A 25 18.60 6.12 -3.66
N SER A 26 17.54 5.31 -3.58
CA SER A 26 17.28 4.36 -2.50
C SER A 26 17.91 2.99 -2.80
N PRO A 27 18.89 2.53 -2.01
CA PRO A 27 19.47 1.19 -2.19
C PRO A 27 18.46 0.05 -2.07
N VAL A 28 17.45 0.19 -1.19
CA VAL A 28 16.43 -0.85 -0.98
C VAL A 28 15.49 -0.95 -2.19
N VAL A 29 15.12 0.19 -2.79
CA VAL A 29 14.34 0.21 -4.04
C VAL A 29 15.14 -0.40 -5.18
N ASN A 30 16.43 -0.10 -5.29
CA ASN A 30 17.30 -0.70 -6.30
C ASN A 30 17.40 -2.21 -6.15
N LEU A 31 17.44 -2.71 -4.90
CA LEU A 31 17.41 -4.14 -4.62
C LEU A 31 16.07 -4.77 -5.04
N ALA A 32 14.94 -4.12 -4.76
CA ALA A 32 13.61 -4.55 -5.21
C ALA A 32 13.52 -4.59 -6.74
N ILE A 33 13.98 -3.54 -7.44
CA ILE A 33 14.03 -3.49 -8.92
C ILE A 33 14.91 -4.64 -9.46
N LEU A 34 16.06 -4.85 -8.86
CA LEU A 34 16.96 -5.93 -9.27
C LEU A 34 16.33 -7.32 -9.13
N CYS A 35 15.46 -7.51 -8.14
CA CYS A 35 14.74 -8.76 -7.88
C CYS A 35 13.34 -8.81 -8.50
N SER A 36 12.92 -7.85 -9.32
CA SER A 36 11.56 -7.75 -9.86
C SER A 36 11.11 -8.95 -10.69
N MET A 37 12.06 -9.73 -11.24
CA MET A 37 11.78 -10.96 -12.01
C MET A 37 11.78 -12.24 -11.15
N ASP A 38 11.93 -12.12 -9.84
CA ASP A 38 11.84 -13.27 -8.95
C ASP A 38 10.38 -13.72 -8.78
N SER A 39 10.14 -15.01 -8.85
CA SER A 39 8.79 -15.57 -8.86
C SER A 39 8.18 -15.79 -7.47
N ARG A 40 8.94 -15.54 -6.41
CA ARG A 40 8.44 -15.64 -5.03
C ARG A 40 7.44 -14.51 -4.74
N SER A 41 6.58 -14.70 -3.74
CA SER A 41 5.81 -13.60 -3.18
C SER A 41 6.74 -12.58 -2.51
N GLY A 42 6.31 -11.33 -2.37
CA GLY A 42 7.09 -10.29 -1.69
C GLY A 42 7.54 -10.70 -0.29
N THR A 43 6.69 -11.38 0.48
CA THR A 43 7.06 -11.91 1.80
C THR A 43 8.19 -12.94 1.69
N SER A 44 8.06 -13.94 0.81
CA SER A 44 9.06 -15.00 0.67
C SER A 44 10.39 -14.48 0.11
N LEU A 45 10.34 -13.52 -0.81
CA LEU A 45 11.55 -12.86 -1.32
C LEU A 45 12.23 -12.04 -0.21
N ALA A 46 11.47 -11.23 0.53
CA ALA A 46 12.03 -10.41 1.60
C ALA A 46 12.66 -11.25 2.72
N GLU A 47 12.05 -12.38 3.10
CA GLU A 47 12.64 -13.36 4.05
C GLU A 47 13.96 -13.93 3.53
N HIS A 48 14.00 -14.33 2.27
CA HIS A 48 15.20 -14.86 1.64
C HIS A 48 16.33 -13.82 1.59
N LEU A 49 16.03 -12.58 1.18
CA LEU A 49 16.98 -11.48 1.15
C LEU A 49 17.44 -11.08 2.56
N GLN A 50 16.56 -11.09 3.55
CA GLN A 50 16.90 -10.78 4.93
C GLN A 50 17.91 -11.77 5.51
N GLN A 51 17.75 -13.06 5.22
CA GLN A 51 18.72 -14.10 5.64
C GLN A 51 20.10 -13.89 5.02
N ALA A 52 20.17 -13.52 3.75
CA ALA A 52 21.44 -13.35 3.03
C ALA A 52 22.12 -12.00 3.32
N LEU A 53 21.35 -10.92 3.39
CA LEU A 53 21.84 -9.53 3.43
C LEU A 53 21.64 -8.84 4.78
N ARG A 54 20.96 -9.48 5.74
CA ARG A 54 20.64 -8.93 7.07
C ARG A 54 19.88 -7.61 6.99
N LEU A 55 18.84 -7.56 6.18
CA LEU A 55 17.99 -6.38 6.03
C LEU A 55 17.38 -5.95 7.37
N SER A 56 17.22 -4.65 7.57
CA SER A 56 16.41 -4.09 8.65
C SER A 56 14.92 -4.41 8.45
N ASN A 57 14.10 -4.24 9.48
CA ASN A 57 12.67 -4.44 9.39
C ASN A 57 11.99 -3.47 8.39
N GLU A 58 12.51 -2.26 8.25
CA GLU A 58 12.04 -1.27 7.31
C GLU A 58 12.34 -1.70 5.86
N GLU A 59 13.58 -2.07 5.56
CA GLU A 59 13.99 -2.59 4.26
C GLU A 59 13.22 -3.84 3.88
N PHE A 60 13.04 -4.78 4.83
CA PHE A 60 12.20 -5.96 4.65
C PHE A 60 10.78 -5.58 4.22
N SER A 61 10.15 -4.63 4.95
CA SER A 61 8.78 -4.21 4.67
C SER A 61 8.66 -3.50 3.32
N THR A 62 9.66 -2.69 2.96
CA THR A 62 9.72 -1.99 1.67
C THR A 62 9.85 -2.98 0.52
N ILE A 63 10.78 -3.95 0.59
CA ILE A 63 10.95 -4.96 -0.46
C ILE A 63 9.69 -5.79 -0.62
N ARG A 64 9.13 -6.29 0.51
CA ARG A 64 7.89 -7.06 0.49
C ARG A 64 6.77 -6.32 -0.24
N PHE A 65 6.58 -5.04 0.11
CA PHE A 65 5.53 -4.21 -0.49
C PHE A 65 5.77 -3.98 -1.98
N LEU A 66 6.97 -3.51 -2.35
CA LEU A 66 7.28 -3.17 -3.74
C LEU A 66 7.23 -4.39 -4.66
N HIS A 67 7.71 -5.55 -4.19
CA HIS A 67 7.75 -6.77 -5.00
C HIS A 67 6.36 -7.35 -5.30
N ASP A 68 5.39 -7.15 -4.40
CA ASP A 68 4.02 -7.60 -4.62
C ASP A 68 3.22 -6.65 -5.55
N LEU A 69 3.73 -5.43 -5.84
CA LEU A 69 3.07 -4.49 -6.76
C LEU A 69 3.16 -4.96 -8.21
N GLN A 70 2.07 -4.74 -8.94
CA GLN A 70 1.97 -4.95 -10.37
C GLN A 70 1.78 -3.62 -11.10
N ILE A 71 2.07 -3.58 -12.40
CA ILE A 71 1.90 -2.35 -13.19
C ILE A 71 0.43 -1.91 -13.26
N GLU A 72 -0.50 -2.85 -13.16
CA GLU A 72 -1.94 -2.64 -13.12
C GLU A 72 -2.41 -1.92 -11.87
N ASP A 73 -1.61 -1.95 -10.79
CA ASP A 73 -1.88 -1.21 -9.54
C ASP A 73 -1.76 0.30 -9.75
N LEU A 74 -1.03 0.75 -10.77
CA LEU A 74 -1.00 2.14 -11.21
C LEU A 74 -2.28 2.53 -11.97
N SER A 75 -3.45 2.15 -11.44
CA SER A 75 -4.74 2.48 -12.02
C SER A 75 -5.01 3.99 -11.94
N HIS A 76 -5.36 4.60 -13.07
CA HIS A 76 -5.72 6.03 -13.18
C HIS A 76 -7.17 6.34 -12.72
N GLU A 77 -7.79 5.43 -11.97
CA GLU A 77 -9.09 5.68 -11.36
C GLU A 77 -8.96 6.63 -10.16
N ILE A 78 -9.94 7.51 -9.99
CA ILE A 78 -9.97 8.52 -8.92
C ILE A 78 -9.79 7.87 -7.54
N ASN A 79 -10.44 6.73 -7.30
CA ASN A 79 -10.35 6.03 -6.02
C ASN A 79 -8.95 5.44 -5.78
N SER A 80 -8.26 4.98 -6.83
CA SER A 80 -6.86 4.54 -6.72
C SER A 80 -5.96 5.71 -6.31
N PHE A 81 -6.07 6.86 -6.97
CA PHE A 81 -5.31 8.06 -6.62
C PHE A 81 -5.60 8.55 -5.20
N ARG A 82 -6.87 8.56 -4.78
CA ARG A 82 -7.24 8.96 -3.42
C ARG A 82 -6.64 8.03 -2.37
N ARG A 83 -6.75 6.71 -2.58
CA ARG A 83 -6.11 5.72 -1.69
C ARG A 83 -4.59 5.87 -1.67
N PHE A 84 -3.95 6.00 -2.83
CA PHE A 84 -2.50 6.23 -2.93
C PHE A 84 -2.06 7.43 -2.09
N ASN A 85 -2.75 8.57 -2.26
CA ASN A 85 -2.42 9.79 -1.55
C ASN A 85 -2.68 9.72 -0.04
N ALA A 86 -3.70 8.99 0.39
CA ALA A 86 -4.11 8.91 1.78
C ALA A 86 -3.47 7.77 2.57
N ALA A 87 -3.18 6.63 1.94
CA ALA A 87 -2.67 5.45 2.63
C ALA A 87 -1.14 5.41 2.73
N LEU A 88 -0.42 6.01 1.77
CA LEU A 88 1.03 5.94 1.72
C LEU A 88 1.69 7.20 2.30
N SER A 89 2.80 6.99 3.03
CA SER A 89 3.70 8.08 3.42
C SER A 89 4.39 8.68 2.19
N ASP A 90 4.89 9.91 2.32
CA ASP A 90 5.61 10.56 1.22
C ASP A 90 6.89 9.81 0.82
N SER A 91 7.54 9.14 1.77
CA SER A 91 8.68 8.26 1.48
C SER A 91 8.24 7.07 0.62
N MET A 92 7.18 6.38 1.03
CA MET A 92 6.70 5.21 0.29
C MET A 92 6.18 5.56 -1.11
N LYS A 93 5.55 6.73 -1.27
CA LYS A 93 5.16 7.24 -2.61
C LYS A 93 6.37 7.41 -3.53
N LYS A 94 7.47 7.97 -3.01
CA LYS A 94 8.74 8.09 -3.76
C LYS A 94 9.33 6.73 -4.12
N ASP A 95 9.27 5.77 -3.21
CA ASP A 95 9.76 4.41 -3.45
C ASP A 95 8.94 3.70 -4.54
N VAL A 96 7.62 3.83 -4.53
CA VAL A 96 6.72 3.30 -5.59
C VAL A 96 7.06 3.93 -6.94
N MET A 97 7.22 5.26 -6.99
CA MET A 97 7.59 5.95 -8.22
C MET A 97 8.93 5.45 -8.76
N ALA A 98 9.93 5.38 -7.89
CA ALA A 98 11.25 4.92 -8.28
C ALA A 98 11.24 3.46 -8.73
N TYR A 99 10.40 2.61 -8.12
CA TYR A 99 10.24 1.21 -8.50
C TYR A 99 9.67 1.03 -9.91
N PHE A 100 8.67 1.83 -10.29
CA PHE A 100 8.04 1.78 -11.62
C PHE A 100 8.69 2.71 -12.66
N GLY A 101 9.67 3.52 -12.27
CA GLY A 101 10.35 4.46 -13.16
C GLY A 101 9.38 5.44 -13.81
N GLN A 102 9.49 5.63 -15.14
CA GLN A 102 8.67 6.60 -15.87
C GLN A 102 7.16 6.44 -15.63
N LYS A 103 6.65 5.20 -15.57
CA LYS A 103 5.21 4.97 -15.32
C LYS A 103 4.80 5.38 -13.90
N GLY A 104 5.68 5.22 -12.92
CA GLY A 104 5.48 5.73 -11.58
C GLY A 104 5.42 7.25 -11.54
N GLU A 105 6.29 7.93 -12.25
CA GLU A 105 6.30 9.40 -12.36
C GLU A 105 5.02 9.92 -13.03
N GLU A 106 4.59 9.32 -14.15
CA GLU A 106 3.33 9.65 -14.82
C GLU A 106 2.11 9.47 -13.90
N PHE A 107 2.08 8.39 -13.12
CA PHE A 107 1.03 8.13 -12.14
C PHE A 107 1.01 9.17 -11.02
N LEU A 108 2.18 9.55 -10.48
CA LEU A 108 2.26 10.58 -9.44
C LEU A 108 1.80 11.93 -9.98
N GLU A 109 2.26 12.33 -11.16
CA GLU A 109 1.84 13.58 -11.79
C GLU A 109 0.32 13.63 -11.95
N ALA A 110 -0.30 12.52 -12.40
CA ALA A 110 -1.75 12.43 -12.53
C ALA A 110 -2.44 12.52 -11.15
N SER A 111 -1.94 11.80 -10.14
CA SER A 111 -2.51 11.80 -8.78
C SER A 111 -2.39 13.17 -8.09
N SER A 112 -1.35 13.95 -8.41
CA SER A 112 -1.13 15.28 -7.84
C SER A 112 -2.11 16.35 -8.36
N LYS A 113 -2.78 16.07 -9.47
CA LYS A 113 -3.81 16.96 -10.06
C LYS A 113 -5.17 16.83 -9.41
N LEU A 114 -5.33 15.86 -8.51
CA LEU A 114 -6.59 15.70 -7.77
C LEU A 114 -6.79 16.85 -6.78
N GLU A 115 -8.04 17.28 -6.69
CA GLU A 115 -8.45 18.18 -5.63
C GLU A 115 -8.20 17.58 -4.24
N PRO A 116 -7.77 18.39 -3.28
CA PRO A 116 -7.59 17.93 -1.90
C PRO A 116 -8.86 17.28 -1.35
N LEU A 117 -8.69 16.33 -0.45
CA LEU A 117 -9.82 15.70 0.24
C LEU A 117 -10.55 16.72 1.11
N ASN A 118 -11.88 16.77 0.99
CA ASN A 118 -12.74 17.74 1.69
C ASN A 118 -12.53 17.73 3.21
N ALA A 119 -12.42 16.54 3.80
CA ALA A 119 -12.21 16.38 5.24
C ALA A 119 -10.75 16.03 5.62
N GLY A 120 -9.83 16.01 4.63
CA GLY A 120 -8.45 15.54 4.82
C GLY A 120 -8.37 14.03 5.08
N ASN A 121 -7.18 13.59 5.53
CA ASN A 121 -6.86 12.15 5.65
C ASN A 121 -7.27 11.51 6.98
N LYS A 122 -7.74 12.29 7.97
CA LYS A 122 -8.10 11.74 9.27
C LYS A 122 -9.52 11.18 9.27
N PRO A 123 -9.77 10.04 9.94
CA PRO A 123 -11.13 9.51 10.06
C PRO A 123 -12.07 10.50 10.72
N LEU A 124 -13.20 10.79 10.08
CA LEU A 124 -14.28 11.62 10.62
C LEU A 124 -15.02 10.95 11.78
N ILE A 125 -14.99 9.59 11.81
CA ILE A 125 -15.61 8.79 12.86
C ILE A 125 -14.52 8.13 13.70
N ASN A 126 -14.51 8.45 15.00
CA ASN A 126 -13.67 7.74 15.97
C ASN A 126 -14.38 6.50 16.53
N GLY A 127 -13.62 5.64 17.25
CA GLY A 127 -14.15 4.41 17.81
C GLY A 127 -15.27 4.64 18.83
N GLU A 128 -15.17 5.68 19.66
CA GLU A 128 -16.19 5.98 20.68
C GLU A 128 -17.54 6.37 20.05
N LYS A 129 -17.51 7.20 19.02
CA LYS A 129 -18.73 7.58 18.27
C LYS A 129 -19.33 6.36 17.59
N LEU A 130 -18.49 5.50 17.01
CA LEU A 130 -18.94 4.28 16.34
C LEU A 130 -19.57 3.29 17.32
N MET A 131 -18.95 3.05 18.49
CA MET A 131 -19.55 2.22 19.56
C MET A 131 -20.91 2.72 20.00
N LYS A 132 -21.07 4.04 20.19
CA LYS A 132 -22.36 4.63 20.58
C LYS A 132 -23.46 4.42 19.55
N ILE A 133 -23.11 4.44 18.26
CA ILE A 133 -24.07 4.30 17.16
C ILE A 133 -24.44 2.82 16.95
N THR A 134 -23.44 1.93 17.00
CA THR A 134 -23.61 0.52 16.64
C THR A 134 -23.89 -0.38 17.84
N GLY A 135 -23.54 0.03 19.05
CA GLY A 135 -23.57 -0.83 20.24
C GLY A 135 -22.44 -1.88 20.26
N LEU A 136 -21.52 -1.87 19.28
CA LEU A 136 -20.41 -2.83 19.25
C LEU A 136 -19.42 -2.55 20.38
N GLU A 137 -18.94 -3.63 20.99
CA GLU A 137 -17.86 -3.58 21.95
C GLU A 137 -16.49 -3.38 21.29
N PRO A 138 -15.48 -2.86 22.03
CA PRO A 138 -14.11 -2.76 21.55
C PRO A 138 -13.57 -4.13 21.10
N GLY A 139 -13.10 -4.21 19.85
CA GLY A 139 -12.60 -5.47 19.30
C GLY A 139 -12.33 -5.41 17.79
N ILE A 140 -12.06 -6.57 17.22
CA ILE A 140 -11.70 -6.73 15.80
C ILE A 140 -12.81 -6.17 14.89
N ARG A 141 -14.07 -6.52 15.15
CA ARG A 141 -15.23 -6.08 14.35
C ARG A 141 -15.32 -4.55 14.31
N LEU A 142 -15.27 -3.89 15.46
CA LEU A 142 -15.28 -2.43 15.54
C LEU A 142 -14.09 -1.80 14.79
N GLY A 143 -12.91 -2.39 14.94
CA GLY A 143 -11.69 -1.94 14.26
C GLY A 143 -11.80 -2.05 12.75
N ARG A 144 -12.28 -3.17 12.24
CA ARG A 144 -12.50 -3.39 10.80
C ARG A 144 -13.57 -2.45 10.23
N LEU A 145 -14.70 -2.32 10.91
CA LEU A 145 -15.77 -1.41 10.51
C LEU A 145 -15.27 0.05 10.43
N LYS A 146 -14.54 0.50 11.45
CA LYS A 146 -13.89 1.82 11.45
C LYS A 146 -12.92 2.00 10.28
N GLY A 147 -12.09 0.99 10.01
CA GLY A 147 -11.13 1.00 8.90
C GLY A 147 -11.82 1.10 7.55
N TRP A 148 -12.91 0.34 7.37
CA TRP A 148 -13.74 0.36 6.16
C TRP A 148 -14.43 1.72 5.96
N LEU A 149 -15.04 2.28 7.00
CA LEU A 149 -15.67 3.60 6.95
C LEU A 149 -14.65 4.68 6.59
N HIS A 150 -13.44 4.61 7.12
CA HIS A 150 -12.36 5.52 6.74
C HIS A 150 -11.96 5.37 5.28
N ARG A 151 -11.82 4.15 4.77
CA ARG A 151 -11.56 3.90 3.35
C ARG A 151 -12.66 4.51 2.47
N ARG A 152 -13.94 4.28 2.80
CA ARG A 152 -15.07 4.84 2.05
C ARG A 152 -15.10 6.36 2.11
N GLN A 153 -14.79 6.97 3.27
CA GLN A 153 -14.64 8.42 3.40
C GLN A 153 -13.64 8.98 2.38
N ILE A 154 -12.49 8.33 2.24
CA ILE A 154 -11.43 8.73 1.29
C ILE A 154 -11.90 8.54 -0.16
N GLU A 155 -12.43 7.36 -0.49
CA GLU A 155 -12.87 7.01 -1.85
C GLU A 155 -14.01 7.93 -2.34
N GLU A 156 -14.98 8.23 -1.50
CA GLU A 156 -16.14 9.07 -1.84
C GLU A 156 -15.88 10.57 -1.60
N ASN A 157 -14.75 10.93 -0.99
CA ASN A 157 -14.40 12.31 -0.63
C ASN A 157 -15.46 12.98 0.24
N PHE A 158 -16.00 12.27 1.22
CA PHE A 158 -17.00 12.82 2.13
C PHE A 158 -16.47 14.01 2.92
N SER A 159 -17.36 14.97 3.18
CA SER A 159 -17.04 16.23 3.86
C SER A 159 -17.35 16.20 5.34
N ASP A 160 -18.27 15.35 5.79
CA ASP A 160 -18.72 15.29 7.18
C ASP A 160 -19.00 13.87 7.69
N ALA A 161 -19.18 13.79 9.01
CA ALA A 161 -19.38 12.52 9.69
C ALA A 161 -20.75 11.87 9.41
N ASP A 162 -21.76 12.64 9.06
CA ASP A 162 -23.13 12.11 8.85
C ASP A 162 -23.20 11.39 7.50
N GLU A 163 -22.46 11.86 6.49
CA GLU A 163 -22.26 11.13 5.23
C GLU A 163 -21.64 9.77 5.49
N VAL A 164 -20.56 9.70 6.28
CA VAL A 164 -19.89 8.44 6.63
C VAL A 164 -20.81 7.50 7.42
N ILE A 165 -21.57 8.05 8.39
CA ILE A 165 -22.52 7.25 9.19
C ILE A 165 -23.64 6.67 8.33
N SER A 166 -24.06 7.38 7.30
CA SER A 166 -25.12 6.91 6.40
C SER A 166 -24.78 5.58 5.72
N LEU A 167 -23.49 5.29 5.54
CA LEU A 167 -23.02 4.02 4.99
C LEU A 167 -23.36 2.81 5.86
N LEU A 168 -23.54 2.99 7.18
CA LEU A 168 -23.96 1.90 8.08
C LEU A 168 -25.32 1.31 7.69
N LYS A 169 -26.14 2.05 6.92
CA LYS A 169 -27.42 1.56 6.40
C LYS A 169 -27.27 0.69 5.16
N THR A 170 -26.09 0.64 4.56
CA THR A 170 -25.83 -0.08 3.30
C THR A 170 -25.17 -1.45 3.51
N ILE A 171 -24.79 -1.77 4.74
CA ILE A 171 -24.14 -3.02 5.11
C ILE A 171 -24.82 -3.63 6.34
N ASP A 172 -24.76 -4.94 6.46
CA ASP A 172 -25.17 -5.67 7.67
C ASP A 172 -23.97 -5.84 8.61
N TRP A 173 -23.58 -4.74 9.27
CA TRP A 173 -22.41 -4.72 10.15
C TRP A 173 -22.57 -5.60 11.40
N GLU A 174 -23.76 -6.11 11.69
CA GLU A 174 -24.02 -7.05 12.80
C GLU A 174 -23.64 -8.48 12.42
N SER A 175 -24.02 -8.93 11.22
CA SER A 175 -23.88 -10.33 10.79
C SER A 175 -22.78 -10.56 9.73
N GLU A 176 -22.41 -9.57 8.93
CA GLU A 176 -21.33 -9.72 7.93
C GLU A 176 -19.98 -10.04 8.59
N GLU A 177 -19.17 -10.85 7.92
CA GLU A 177 -17.81 -11.15 8.37
C GLU A 177 -16.91 -9.90 8.34
N PRO A 178 -16.18 -9.58 9.43
CA PRO A 178 -15.32 -8.37 9.46
C PRO A 178 -14.25 -8.33 8.37
N ASP A 179 -13.84 -9.46 7.84
CA ASP A 179 -12.83 -9.55 6.78
C ASP A 179 -13.37 -9.12 5.40
N SER A 180 -14.70 -9.01 5.24
CA SER A 180 -15.33 -8.43 4.04
C SER A 180 -15.16 -6.90 3.97
N TRP A 181 -14.69 -6.25 5.03
CA TRP A 181 -14.53 -4.79 5.14
C TRP A 181 -13.05 -4.39 4.99
N PRO A 182 -12.58 -4.14 3.76
CA PRO A 182 -11.20 -3.74 3.57
C PRO A 182 -10.93 -2.36 4.18
N SER A 183 -9.86 -2.26 4.94
CA SER A 183 -9.37 -0.99 5.48
C SER A 183 -8.68 -0.14 4.40
N LEU A 184 -8.41 1.13 4.71
CA LEU A 184 -7.66 2.00 3.83
C LEU A 184 -6.27 1.41 3.57
N ALA A 185 -6.01 1.12 2.33
CA ALA A 185 -4.74 0.64 1.80
C ALA A 185 -4.61 1.03 0.33
N TRP A 186 -3.41 0.97 -0.20
CA TRP A 186 -3.11 1.04 -1.62
C TRP A 186 -2.10 -0.07 -1.94
N PRO A 187 -2.27 -0.78 -3.04
CA PRO A 187 -3.35 -0.72 -4.03
C PRO A 187 -4.72 -1.13 -3.54
#